data_b81819900aedcb0e1d3d3ec692afb5fe
#
_entry.id   b81819900aedcb0e1d3d3ec692afb5fe
#
_cell.length_a   1.000
_cell.length_b   1.000
_cell.length_c   1.000
_cell.angle_alpha   90.00
_cell.angle_beta   90.00
_cell.angle_gamma   90.00
#
_symmetry.space_group_name_H-M   'P 1'
#
loop_
_entity.id
_entity.type
_entity.pdbx_description
1 polymer ?
#
loop_
_entity_poly.entity_id
_entity_poly.type
_entity_poly.pdbx_seq_one_letter_code
_entity_poly.pdbx_strand_id
1 'polypeptide(L)'
;MDGLDLEVARGECFGLLGPNGAGKTTTIEICEGLTEPDEGEVELLGLNWKTGAKELRQRIGIQLQETQFPEKLTVEEALRLFRSFYRRGIPVEESIKTAQLEEKRRSRIGGLSGGQKQRLAMATALVGDPELLFLDEPTTGLDPQARRHLWDLVDELKQAGRTIILTTHYMDEAERLCDRVAIMDHGKVIALGTPQQLIASIGGEDIVEFAVGVSQVPDSGPPPHGQRPVLGDPGPGAPRALVDPAVFTAIPGVRSHRVDAGLHQLSVSELHTSVPRIFAALDAQGLHLSEFRTHSATLEDVFVRLTGRNLRDE
;
A
#
# COMPACT_ATOMS: atom_id res chain seq x y z
N MET A 1 14.88 -13.39 6.32
CA MET A 1 15.49 -12.56 5.25
C MET A 1 16.48 -13.42 4.51
N ASP A 2 16.52 -13.32 3.18
CA ASP A 2 17.37 -14.17 2.35
C ASP A 2 18.22 -13.32 1.40
N GLY A 3 19.19 -12.60 1.99
CA GLY A 3 20.07 -11.65 1.28
C GLY A 3 19.30 -10.43 0.74
N LEU A 4 19.35 -9.32 1.47
CA LEU A 4 18.65 -8.09 1.09
C LEU A 4 19.68 -6.97 0.91
N ASP A 5 19.75 -6.43 -0.32
CA ASP A 5 20.52 -5.23 -0.61
C ASP A 5 19.56 -4.07 -0.92
N LEU A 6 19.60 -3.04 -0.09
CA LEU A 6 18.75 -1.84 -0.25
C LEU A 6 19.59 -0.58 -0.04
N GLU A 7 19.33 0.41 -0.86
CA GLU A 7 19.89 1.74 -0.74
C GLU A 7 18.76 2.78 -0.78
N VAL A 8 18.75 3.68 0.22
CA VAL A 8 17.80 4.77 0.32
C VAL A 8 18.54 6.09 0.28
N ALA A 9 18.17 6.97 -0.64
CA ALA A 9 18.79 8.28 -0.80
C ALA A 9 18.34 9.26 0.30
N ARG A 10 19.17 10.26 0.60
CA ARG A 10 18.77 11.32 1.54
C ARG A 10 17.63 12.16 0.96
N GLY A 11 16.64 12.45 1.79
CA GLY A 11 15.45 13.21 1.41
C GLY A 11 14.42 12.40 0.61
N GLU A 12 14.63 11.10 0.44
CA GLU A 12 13.72 10.18 -0.25
C GLU A 12 12.68 9.62 0.72
N CYS A 13 11.44 9.49 0.25
CA CYS A 13 10.45 8.62 0.88
C CYS A 13 10.48 7.27 0.19
N PHE A 14 10.97 6.26 0.89
CA PHE A 14 11.16 4.90 0.38
C PHE A 14 10.14 3.95 0.99
N GLY A 15 9.40 3.23 0.14
CA GLY A 15 8.37 2.28 0.54
C GLY A 15 8.86 0.84 0.54
N LEU A 16 8.58 0.09 1.61
CA LEU A 16 8.69 -1.37 1.65
C LEU A 16 7.28 -1.96 1.58
N LEU A 17 6.95 -2.60 0.47
CA LEU A 17 5.64 -3.18 0.19
C LEU A 17 5.72 -4.70 0.20
N GLY A 18 4.61 -5.33 0.54
CA GLY A 18 4.50 -6.79 0.49
C GLY A 18 3.47 -7.33 1.48
N PRO A 19 3.10 -8.59 1.38
CA PRO A 19 2.17 -9.23 2.28
C PRO A 19 2.74 -9.38 3.69
N ASN A 20 1.89 -9.82 4.61
CA ASN A 20 2.34 -10.21 5.94
C ASN A 20 3.35 -11.36 5.82
N GLY A 21 4.39 -11.33 6.65
CA GLY A 21 5.45 -12.33 6.58
C GLY A 21 6.47 -12.14 5.44
N ALA A 22 6.33 -11.13 4.57
CA ALA A 22 7.31 -10.85 3.50
C ALA A 22 8.69 -10.41 4.01
N GLY A 23 8.81 -10.04 5.29
CA GLY A 23 10.06 -9.60 5.91
C GLY A 23 10.18 -8.08 6.09
N LYS A 24 9.12 -7.30 5.81
CA LYS A 24 9.13 -5.83 5.95
C LYS A 24 9.50 -5.39 7.36
N THR A 25 8.74 -5.83 8.36
CA THR A 25 8.95 -5.48 9.78
C THR A 25 10.34 -5.93 10.25
N THR A 26 10.78 -7.13 9.91
CA THR A 26 12.14 -7.61 10.25
C THR A 26 13.22 -6.71 9.65
N THR A 27 13.04 -6.25 8.40
CA THR A 27 13.97 -5.31 7.76
C THR A 27 14.03 -3.99 8.51
N ILE A 28 12.87 -3.44 8.87
CA ILE A 28 12.78 -2.19 9.63
C ILE A 28 13.39 -2.35 11.02
N GLU A 29 13.06 -3.40 11.78
CA GLU A 29 13.62 -3.66 13.11
C GLU A 29 15.15 -3.78 13.09
N ILE A 30 15.73 -4.38 12.05
CA ILE A 30 17.18 -4.43 11.85
C ILE A 30 17.73 -3.01 11.59
N CYS A 31 17.08 -2.24 10.73
CA CYS A 31 17.47 -0.85 10.46
C CYS A 31 17.34 0.04 11.72
N GLU A 32 16.32 -0.16 12.53
CA GLU A 32 16.10 0.56 13.80
C GLU A 32 17.07 0.15 14.92
N GLY A 33 17.80 -0.95 14.72
CA GLY A 33 18.72 -1.52 15.72
C GLY A 33 18.00 -2.20 16.88
N LEU A 34 16.78 -2.68 16.66
CA LEU A 34 16.00 -3.49 17.59
C LEU A 34 16.37 -4.98 17.48
N THR A 35 16.73 -5.41 16.26
CA THR A 35 17.16 -6.78 15.95
C THR A 35 18.53 -6.74 15.29
N GLU A 36 19.43 -7.64 15.67
CA GLU A 36 20.72 -7.80 15.01
C GLU A 36 20.58 -8.72 13.79
N PRO A 37 21.13 -8.36 12.60
CA PRO A 37 21.16 -9.26 11.46
C PRO A 37 22.12 -10.44 11.73
N ASP A 38 21.75 -11.62 11.24
CA ASP A 38 22.62 -12.81 11.31
C ASP A 38 23.93 -12.59 10.51
N GLU A 39 23.81 -11.97 9.34
CA GLU A 39 24.92 -11.62 8.45
C GLU A 39 24.64 -10.29 7.75
N GLY A 40 25.67 -9.67 7.20
CA GLY A 40 25.59 -8.41 6.47
C GLY A 40 25.87 -7.18 7.32
N GLU A 41 25.68 -6.02 6.71
CA GLU A 41 25.98 -4.72 7.33
C GLU A 41 24.80 -3.76 7.13
N VAL A 42 24.53 -2.96 8.16
CA VAL A 42 23.53 -1.88 8.12
C VAL A 42 24.23 -0.56 8.41
N GLU A 43 24.15 0.35 7.46
CA GLU A 43 24.64 1.72 7.59
C GLU A 43 23.47 2.69 7.46
N LEU A 44 23.32 3.58 8.44
CA LEU A 44 22.31 4.63 8.47
C LEU A 44 22.99 5.98 8.68
N LEU A 45 22.69 6.94 7.81
CA LEU A 45 23.25 8.31 7.91
C LEU A 45 24.79 8.34 7.99
N GLY A 46 25.49 7.34 7.39
CA GLY A 46 26.94 7.19 7.45
C GLY A 46 27.47 6.55 8.73
N LEU A 47 26.61 5.93 9.53
CA LEU A 47 26.94 5.31 10.82
C LEU A 47 26.39 3.88 10.87
N ASN A 48 27.04 3.02 11.66
CA ASN A 48 26.51 1.70 12.00
C ASN A 48 26.14 1.58 13.48
N TRP A 49 25.28 0.63 13.82
CA TRP A 49 24.79 0.44 15.17
C TRP A 49 25.90 0.07 16.18
N LYS A 50 26.94 -0.66 15.75
CA LYS A 50 28.02 -1.13 16.64
C LYS A 50 28.84 0.04 17.18
N THR A 51 29.09 1.06 16.38
CA THR A 51 29.95 2.20 16.74
C THR A 51 29.21 3.51 16.94
N GLY A 52 28.07 3.69 16.26
CA GLY A 52 27.32 4.95 16.20
C GLY A 52 25.96 4.97 16.92
N ALA A 53 25.60 3.95 17.69
CA ALA A 53 24.27 3.78 18.27
C ALA A 53 23.75 5.01 19.05
N LYS A 54 24.60 5.68 19.82
CA LYS A 54 24.21 6.88 20.60
C LYS A 54 23.85 8.06 19.70
N GLU A 55 24.56 8.20 18.59
CA GLU A 55 24.33 9.28 17.64
C GLU A 55 23.12 8.96 16.76
N LEU A 56 22.99 7.72 16.27
CA LEU A 56 21.84 7.29 15.49
C LEU A 56 20.54 7.53 16.25
N ARG A 57 20.44 7.14 17.53
CA ARG A 57 19.25 7.38 18.35
C ARG A 57 18.88 8.85 18.53
N GLN A 58 19.79 9.78 18.28
CA GLN A 58 19.50 11.21 18.30
C GLN A 58 19.03 11.77 16.97
N ARG A 59 19.22 11.01 15.88
CA ARG A 59 18.98 11.47 14.50
C ARG A 59 17.88 10.70 13.81
N ILE A 60 17.38 9.60 14.40
CA ILE A 60 16.29 8.80 13.88
C ILE A 60 15.01 9.01 14.71
N GLY A 61 13.89 8.91 14.05
CA GLY A 61 12.57 8.81 14.65
C GLY A 61 11.92 7.49 14.25
N ILE A 62 11.21 6.87 15.17
CA ILE A 62 10.60 5.55 14.95
C ILE A 62 9.14 5.62 15.37
N GLN A 63 8.23 5.24 14.47
CA GLN A 63 6.83 4.98 14.76
C GLN A 63 6.55 3.51 14.47
N LEU A 64 6.36 2.74 15.53
CA LEU A 64 6.06 1.31 15.46
C LEU A 64 4.59 1.09 15.10
N GLN A 65 4.28 -0.05 14.48
CA GLN A 65 2.91 -0.48 14.15
C GLN A 65 1.99 -0.43 15.37
N GLU A 66 2.45 -0.95 16.52
CA GLU A 66 1.75 -0.86 17.80
C GLU A 66 2.60 -0.13 18.82
N THR A 67 2.36 1.16 18.99
CA THR A 67 3.02 1.93 20.05
C THR A 67 2.20 1.85 21.34
N GLN A 68 2.74 1.16 22.34
CA GLN A 68 2.13 1.08 23.67
C GLN A 68 2.59 2.26 24.54
N PHE A 69 1.67 3.09 24.94
CA PHE A 69 1.91 4.20 25.84
C PHE A 69 1.41 3.88 27.26
N PRO A 70 2.08 4.39 28.30
CA PRO A 70 1.52 4.36 29.65
C PRO A 70 0.18 5.09 29.71
N GLU A 71 -0.92 4.38 29.89
CA GLU A 71 -2.28 4.92 29.79
C GLU A 71 -2.60 6.05 30.79
N LYS A 72 -1.88 6.10 31.91
CA LYS A 72 -2.05 7.10 32.96
C LYS A 72 -1.44 8.46 32.64
N LEU A 73 -0.48 8.52 31.73
CA LEU A 73 0.12 9.77 31.27
C LEU A 73 -0.89 10.56 30.45
N THR A 74 -0.78 11.87 30.52
CA THR A 74 -1.43 12.78 29.58
C THR A 74 -0.63 12.86 28.27
N VAL A 75 -1.25 13.36 27.20
CA VAL A 75 -0.58 13.61 25.90
C VAL A 75 0.66 14.49 26.09
N GLU A 76 0.54 15.59 26.86
CA GLU A 76 1.65 16.50 27.11
C GLU A 76 2.77 15.84 27.92
N GLU A 77 2.45 15.05 28.94
CA GLU A 77 3.45 14.35 29.74
C GLU A 77 4.21 13.31 28.92
N ALA A 78 3.52 12.58 28.04
CA ALA A 78 4.17 11.64 27.15
C ALA A 78 5.14 12.35 26.18
N LEU A 79 4.69 13.41 25.53
CA LEU A 79 5.57 14.17 24.61
C LEU A 79 6.75 14.82 25.34
N ARG A 80 6.57 15.32 26.56
CA ARG A 80 7.69 15.82 27.41
C ARG A 80 8.66 14.70 27.75
N LEU A 81 8.16 13.51 28.07
CA LEU A 81 9.01 12.35 28.37
C LEU A 81 9.84 11.98 27.15
N PHE A 82 9.22 11.77 25.99
CA PHE A 82 9.93 11.41 24.77
C PHE A 82 10.92 12.50 24.33
N ARG A 83 10.53 13.79 24.42
CA ARG A 83 11.41 14.92 24.13
C ARG A 83 12.66 14.94 25.01
N SER A 84 12.57 14.47 26.27
CA SER A 84 13.68 14.45 27.22
C SER A 84 14.80 13.45 26.82
N PHE A 85 14.54 12.48 25.93
CA PHE A 85 15.54 11.54 25.45
C PHE A 85 16.47 12.13 24.40
N TYR A 86 16.10 13.28 23.82
CA TYR A 86 16.85 13.92 22.76
C TYR A 86 17.54 15.19 23.24
N ARG A 87 18.79 15.38 22.81
CA ARG A 87 19.57 16.60 23.09
C ARG A 87 18.95 17.82 22.43
N ARG A 88 18.44 17.64 21.19
CA ARG A 88 17.73 18.64 20.38
C ARG A 88 16.39 18.08 19.99
N GLY A 89 15.48 18.92 19.51
CA GLY A 89 14.18 18.50 19.02
C GLY A 89 13.20 19.65 19.04
N ILE A 90 12.02 19.39 18.50
CA ILE A 90 10.95 20.39 18.42
C ILE A 90 10.33 20.65 19.81
N PRO A 91 9.78 21.84 20.05
CA PRO A 91 9.02 22.15 21.26
C PRO A 91 7.82 21.22 21.42
N VAL A 92 7.50 20.85 22.65
CA VAL A 92 6.34 19.98 22.95
C VAL A 92 5.02 20.60 22.43
N GLU A 93 4.91 21.92 22.49
CA GLU A 93 3.75 22.66 21.95
C GLU A 93 3.58 22.42 20.44
N GLU A 94 4.66 22.46 19.70
CA GLU A 94 4.69 22.19 18.26
C GLU A 94 4.36 20.73 17.97
N SER A 95 4.91 19.79 18.77
CA SER A 95 4.57 18.37 18.65
C SER A 95 3.07 18.10 18.85
N ILE A 96 2.44 18.77 19.83
CA ILE A 96 1.00 18.67 20.09
C ILE A 96 0.19 19.20 18.89
N LYS A 97 0.64 20.31 18.30
CA LYS A 97 0.01 20.91 17.12
C LYS A 97 0.14 20.01 15.90
N THR A 98 1.34 19.48 15.64
CA THR A 98 1.58 18.52 14.55
C THR A 98 0.68 17.27 14.67
N ALA A 99 0.48 16.78 15.90
CA ALA A 99 -0.45 15.67 16.17
C ALA A 99 -1.92 16.07 16.11
N GLN A 100 -2.27 17.37 16.04
CA GLN A 100 -3.65 17.88 16.15
C GLN A 100 -4.34 17.37 17.44
N LEU A 101 -3.61 17.46 18.56
CA LEU A 101 -4.06 16.98 19.87
C LEU A 101 -4.18 18.12 20.89
N GLU A 102 -4.32 19.38 20.45
CA GLU A 102 -4.42 20.55 21.32
C GLU A 102 -5.55 20.43 22.35
N GLU A 103 -6.75 20.01 21.90
CA GLU A 103 -7.92 19.81 22.75
C GLU A 103 -7.74 18.61 23.70
N LYS A 104 -6.86 17.66 23.35
CA LYS A 104 -6.55 16.44 24.12
C LYS A 104 -5.27 16.55 24.94
N ARG A 105 -4.62 17.70 24.95
CA ARG A 105 -3.34 17.96 25.63
C ARG A 105 -3.27 17.39 27.05
N ARG A 106 -4.33 17.61 27.84
CA ARG A 106 -4.44 17.15 29.24
C ARG A 106 -5.22 15.86 29.41
N SER A 107 -5.70 15.26 28.33
CA SER A 107 -6.40 13.98 28.36
C SER A 107 -5.41 12.84 28.61
N ARG A 108 -5.81 11.86 29.42
CA ARG A 108 -5.02 10.63 29.61
C ARG A 108 -5.04 9.80 28.34
N ILE A 109 -3.91 9.17 28.03
CA ILE A 109 -3.72 8.37 26.81
C ILE A 109 -4.69 7.19 26.74
N GLY A 110 -5.01 6.57 27.88
CA GLY A 110 -6.01 5.49 27.93
C GLY A 110 -7.40 5.89 27.43
N GLY A 111 -7.75 7.19 27.47
CA GLY A 111 -9.02 7.73 26.97
C GLY A 111 -8.99 8.23 25.52
N LEU A 112 -7.88 8.07 24.80
CA LEU A 112 -7.76 8.46 23.41
C LEU A 112 -8.35 7.38 22.49
N SER A 113 -8.92 7.82 21.35
CA SER A 113 -9.30 6.90 20.28
C SER A 113 -8.04 6.29 19.60
N GLY A 114 -8.20 5.20 18.84
CA GLY A 114 -7.11 4.58 18.10
C GLY A 114 -6.37 5.58 17.19
N GLY A 115 -7.12 6.36 16.41
CA GLY A 115 -6.54 7.40 15.55
C GLY A 115 -5.84 8.52 16.32
N GLN A 116 -6.30 8.88 17.53
CA GLN A 116 -5.61 9.83 18.40
C GLN A 116 -4.31 9.25 18.96
N LYS A 117 -4.28 7.96 19.33
CA LYS A 117 -3.07 7.26 19.77
C LYS A 117 -2.05 7.18 18.62
N GLN A 118 -2.50 6.91 17.39
CA GLN A 118 -1.63 6.87 16.21
C GLN A 118 -0.99 8.24 15.92
N ARG A 119 -1.77 9.33 16.00
CA ARG A 119 -1.24 10.70 15.87
C ARG A 119 -0.25 11.05 16.98
N LEU A 120 -0.50 10.57 18.21
CA LEU A 120 0.46 10.71 19.31
C LEU A 120 1.76 9.93 19.02
N ALA A 121 1.66 8.70 18.50
CA ALA A 121 2.82 7.89 18.11
C ALA A 121 3.68 8.60 17.06
N MET A 122 3.06 9.17 16.03
CA MET A 122 3.75 9.99 15.04
C MET A 122 4.44 11.19 15.68
N ALA A 123 3.76 11.92 16.57
CA ALA A 123 4.36 13.07 17.26
C ALA A 123 5.56 12.69 18.12
N THR A 124 5.54 11.50 18.78
CA THR A 124 6.68 11.01 19.55
C THR A 124 7.85 10.62 18.66
N ALA A 125 7.61 10.13 17.45
CA ALA A 125 8.66 9.85 16.46
C ALA A 125 9.34 11.14 15.96
N LEU A 126 8.57 12.22 15.86
CA LEU A 126 9.06 13.51 15.35
C LEU A 126 9.69 14.41 16.41
N VAL A 127 9.44 14.17 17.70
CA VAL A 127 9.83 15.07 18.78
C VAL A 127 11.34 15.35 18.87
N GLY A 128 12.17 14.42 18.39
CA GLY A 128 13.63 14.55 18.29
C GLY A 128 14.13 15.36 17.11
N ASP A 129 13.26 15.84 16.22
CA ASP A 129 13.60 16.48 14.94
C ASP A 129 14.50 15.59 14.05
N PRO A 130 14.05 14.36 13.71
CA PRO A 130 14.89 13.35 13.09
C PRO A 130 15.27 13.68 11.64
N GLU A 131 16.46 13.25 11.22
CA GLU A 131 16.91 13.28 9.82
C GLU A 131 16.33 12.08 9.03
N LEU A 132 16.15 10.94 9.71
CA LEU A 132 15.59 9.70 9.16
C LEU A 132 14.42 9.25 10.02
N LEU A 133 13.30 8.99 9.38
CA LEU A 133 12.06 8.56 10.03
C LEU A 133 11.65 7.18 9.53
N PHE A 134 11.39 6.27 10.46
CA PHE A 134 10.79 4.97 10.19
C PHE A 134 9.31 5.01 10.55
N LEU A 135 8.47 4.58 9.61
CA LEU A 135 7.01 4.52 9.76
C LEU A 135 6.53 3.10 9.45
N ASP A 136 6.23 2.33 10.49
CA ASP A 136 5.75 0.97 10.30
C ASP A 136 4.22 0.96 10.28
N GLU A 137 3.65 0.72 9.08
CA GLU A 137 2.21 0.72 8.78
C GLU A 137 1.43 1.91 9.40
N PRO A 138 1.83 3.15 9.14
CA PRO A 138 1.39 4.32 9.90
C PRO A 138 -0.10 4.65 9.76
N THR A 139 -0.77 4.15 8.72
CA THR A 139 -2.19 4.44 8.44
C THR A 139 -3.14 3.31 8.84
N THR A 140 -2.61 2.19 9.35
CA THR A 140 -3.43 1.06 9.75
C THR A 140 -4.41 1.46 10.85
N GLY A 141 -5.69 1.13 10.66
CA GLY A 141 -6.75 1.46 11.62
C GLY A 141 -7.19 2.93 11.66
N LEU A 142 -6.67 3.78 10.76
CA LEU A 142 -7.11 5.16 10.63
C LEU A 142 -8.37 5.28 9.75
N ASP A 143 -9.26 6.20 10.13
CA ASP A 143 -10.33 6.63 9.23
C ASP A 143 -9.77 7.41 8.02
N PRO A 144 -10.55 7.57 6.92
CA PRO A 144 -10.07 8.22 5.71
C PRO A 144 -9.60 9.67 5.90
N GLN A 145 -10.11 10.39 6.89
CA GLN A 145 -9.70 11.75 7.17
C GLN A 145 -8.36 11.79 7.89
N ALA A 146 -8.19 10.95 8.93
CA ALA A 146 -6.93 10.83 9.65
C ALA A 146 -5.79 10.33 8.74
N ARG A 147 -6.09 9.40 7.81
CA ARG A 147 -5.13 8.93 6.80
C ARG A 147 -4.65 10.08 5.91
N ARG A 148 -5.56 10.90 5.38
CA ARG A 148 -5.19 12.07 4.55
C ARG A 148 -4.30 13.05 5.31
N HIS A 149 -4.60 13.36 6.55
CA HIS A 149 -3.76 14.23 7.37
C HIS A 149 -2.36 13.68 7.60
N LEU A 150 -2.24 12.36 7.76
CA LEU A 150 -0.92 11.73 7.87
C LEU A 150 -0.15 11.81 6.56
N TRP A 151 -0.80 11.62 5.42
CA TRP A 151 -0.18 11.78 4.11
C TRP A 151 0.33 13.22 3.89
N ASP A 152 -0.49 14.23 4.24
CA ASP A 152 -0.09 15.63 4.15
C ASP A 152 1.14 15.92 5.04
N LEU A 153 1.19 15.35 6.25
CA LEU A 153 2.34 15.46 7.14
C LEU A 153 3.59 14.80 6.54
N VAL A 154 3.47 13.62 5.94
CA VAL A 154 4.59 12.96 5.25
C VAL A 154 5.10 13.80 4.09
N ASP A 155 4.19 14.39 3.30
CA ASP A 155 4.56 15.30 2.21
C ASP A 155 5.31 16.54 2.73
N GLU A 156 4.87 17.15 3.84
CA GLU A 156 5.56 18.28 4.49
C GLU A 156 6.98 17.89 4.95
N LEU A 157 7.14 16.71 5.56
CA LEU A 157 8.44 16.20 6.00
C LEU A 157 9.39 15.94 4.81
N LYS A 158 8.88 15.39 3.70
CA LYS A 158 9.65 15.23 2.45
C LYS A 158 10.12 16.58 1.92
N GLN A 159 9.22 17.56 1.84
CA GLN A 159 9.55 18.92 1.39
C GLN A 159 10.59 19.59 2.29
N ALA A 160 10.61 19.25 3.59
CA ALA A 160 11.63 19.69 4.52
C ALA A 160 12.96 18.90 4.38
N GLY A 161 13.08 17.98 3.42
CA GLY A 161 14.29 17.21 3.13
C GLY A 161 14.53 16.05 4.10
N ARG A 162 13.51 15.57 4.82
CA ARG A 162 13.64 14.41 5.70
C ARG A 162 13.64 13.12 4.86
N THR A 163 14.47 12.16 5.28
CA THR A 163 14.45 10.81 4.72
C THR A 163 13.39 9.98 5.45
N ILE A 164 12.54 9.27 4.73
CA ILE A 164 11.46 8.49 5.31
C ILE A 164 11.51 7.07 4.76
N ILE A 165 11.47 6.09 5.63
CA ILE A 165 11.28 4.67 5.27
C ILE A 165 9.92 4.26 5.81
N LEU A 166 9.05 3.83 4.91
CA LEU A 166 7.65 3.53 5.16
C LEU A 166 7.36 2.07 4.83
N THR A 167 6.79 1.31 5.77
CA THR A 167 6.17 0.03 5.42
C THR A 167 4.69 0.21 5.22
N THR A 168 4.13 -0.47 4.26
CA THR A 168 2.69 -0.51 4.06
C THR A 168 2.27 -1.75 3.27
N HIS A 169 1.04 -2.18 3.48
CA HIS A 169 0.34 -3.13 2.62
C HIS A 169 -0.71 -2.42 1.73
N TYR A 170 -0.86 -1.10 1.87
CA TYR A 170 -1.72 -0.27 1.03
C TYR A 170 -0.94 0.29 -0.16
N MET A 171 -1.30 -0.17 -1.37
CA MET A 171 -0.61 0.24 -2.59
C MET A 171 -0.85 1.71 -2.95
N ASP A 172 -2.06 2.21 -2.70
CA ASP A 172 -2.43 3.61 -2.89
C ASP A 172 -1.60 4.56 -2.02
N GLU A 173 -1.25 4.13 -0.81
CA GLU A 173 -0.36 4.89 0.07
C GLU A 173 1.05 4.97 -0.51
N ALA A 174 1.60 3.84 -0.97
CA ALA A 174 2.92 3.81 -1.56
C ALA A 174 3.01 4.61 -2.87
N GLU A 175 2.00 4.50 -3.74
CA GLU A 175 1.91 5.30 -4.97
C GLU A 175 1.87 6.80 -4.70
N ARG A 176 1.18 7.21 -3.63
CA ARG A 176 0.99 8.59 -3.25
C ARG A 176 2.23 9.20 -2.61
N LEU A 177 2.90 8.48 -1.71
CA LEU A 177 3.91 9.03 -0.81
C LEU A 177 5.33 8.73 -1.23
N CYS A 178 5.58 7.54 -1.81
CA CYS A 178 6.93 7.05 -2.01
C CYS A 178 7.53 7.52 -3.34
N ASP A 179 8.79 7.94 -3.29
CA ASP A 179 9.57 8.24 -4.49
C ASP A 179 10.04 6.96 -5.18
N ARG A 180 10.44 5.97 -4.37
CA ARG A 180 10.75 4.61 -4.79
C ARG A 180 10.14 3.60 -3.83
N VAL A 181 9.87 2.41 -4.36
CA VAL A 181 9.34 1.31 -3.58
C VAL A 181 10.09 0.02 -3.88
N ALA A 182 10.29 -0.79 -2.85
CA ALA A 182 10.72 -2.17 -2.97
C ALA A 182 9.52 -3.08 -2.67
N ILE A 183 9.15 -3.91 -3.61
CA ILE A 183 8.16 -4.97 -3.41
C ILE A 183 8.88 -6.18 -2.87
N MET A 184 8.46 -6.64 -1.70
CA MET A 184 9.04 -7.78 -0.99
C MET A 184 8.11 -8.98 -0.99
N ASP A 185 8.68 -10.16 -1.18
CA ASP A 185 7.99 -11.43 -0.99
C ASP A 185 8.98 -12.49 -0.51
N HIS A 186 8.56 -13.33 0.44
CA HIS A 186 9.38 -14.41 1.02
C HIS A 186 10.81 -13.98 1.42
N GLY A 187 10.95 -12.82 2.03
CA GLY A 187 12.22 -12.28 2.51
C GLY A 187 13.17 -11.75 1.44
N LYS A 188 12.68 -11.53 0.21
CA LYS A 188 13.45 -10.99 -0.93
C LYS A 188 12.78 -9.76 -1.52
N VAL A 189 13.57 -8.87 -2.11
CA VAL A 189 13.06 -7.83 -3.00
C VAL A 189 12.83 -8.44 -4.37
N ILE A 190 11.57 -8.44 -4.82
CA ILE A 190 11.17 -8.98 -6.13
C ILE A 190 11.02 -7.90 -7.19
N ALA A 191 10.87 -6.63 -6.79
CA ALA A 191 10.89 -5.47 -7.68
C ALA A 191 11.32 -4.22 -6.91
N LEU A 192 12.02 -3.30 -7.59
CA LEU A 192 12.51 -2.05 -7.05
C LEU A 192 12.46 -0.96 -8.12
N GLY A 193 11.87 0.18 -7.83
CA GLY A 193 11.77 1.32 -8.74
C GLY A 193 10.82 2.39 -8.26
N THR A 194 10.58 3.42 -9.07
CA THR A 194 9.48 4.36 -8.80
C THR A 194 8.14 3.65 -9.04
N PRO A 195 7.05 4.06 -8.37
CA PRO A 195 5.72 3.50 -8.63
C PRO A 195 5.39 3.46 -10.14
N GLN A 196 5.65 4.55 -10.85
CA GLN A 196 5.40 4.66 -12.29
C GLN A 196 6.25 3.68 -13.13
N GLN A 197 7.54 3.50 -12.78
CA GLN A 197 8.40 2.53 -13.46
C GLN A 197 7.90 1.10 -13.26
N LEU A 198 7.47 0.75 -12.04
CA LEU A 198 6.95 -0.57 -11.73
C LEU A 198 5.63 -0.83 -12.45
N ILE A 199 4.70 0.13 -12.46
CA ILE A 199 3.44 0.03 -13.20
C ILE A 199 3.71 -0.12 -14.71
N ALA A 200 4.61 0.68 -15.28
CA ALA A 200 4.98 0.57 -16.69
C ALA A 200 5.60 -0.80 -17.05
N SER A 201 6.29 -1.46 -16.10
CA SER A 201 6.93 -2.76 -16.32
C SER A 201 5.95 -3.89 -16.61
N ILE A 202 4.69 -3.78 -16.20
CA ILE A 202 3.67 -4.78 -16.48
C ILE A 202 3.05 -4.65 -17.89
N GLY A 203 3.51 -3.67 -18.68
CA GLY A 203 3.24 -3.58 -20.12
C GLY A 203 1.86 -3.07 -20.52
N GLY A 204 1.11 -2.47 -19.61
CA GLY A 204 -0.17 -1.81 -19.90
C GLY A 204 -0.39 -0.63 -18.97
N GLU A 205 -0.98 0.44 -19.50
CA GLU A 205 -1.38 1.61 -18.70
C GLU A 205 -2.76 1.41 -18.08
N ASP A 206 -3.58 0.52 -18.67
CA ASP A 206 -4.97 0.28 -18.26
C ASP A 206 -5.27 -1.21 -18.10
N ILE A 207 -6.13 -1.50 -17.15
CA ILE A 207 -6.65 -2.83 -16.87
C ILE A 207 -8.14 -2.88 -17.26
N VAL A 208 -8.52 -3.94 -17.97
CA VAL A 208 -9.91 -4.25 -18.29
C VAL A 208 -10.28 -5.54 -17.56
N GLU A 209 -11.21 -5.44 -16.63
CA GLU A 209 -11.73 -6.57 -15.87
C GLU A 209 -13.15 -6.90 -16.33
N PHE A 210 -13.43 -8.19 -16.54
CA PHE A 210 -14.77 -8.62 -16.87
C PHE A 210 -15.03 -10.07 -16.46
N ALA A 211 -16.29 -10.37 -16.19
CA ALA A 211 -16.78 -11.73 -16.03
C ALA A 211 -17.76 -12.07 -17.16
N VAL A 212 -17.71 -13.32 -17.60
CA VAL A 212 -18.62 -13.83 -18.61
C VAL A 212 -19.61 -14.82 -18.02
N GLY A 213 -20.90 -14.63 -18.34
CA GLY A 213 -21.97 -15.55 -18.02
C GLY A 213 -22.33 -16.42 -19.22
N VAL A 214 -22.69 -17.66 -18.98
CA VAL A 214 -23.33 -18.50 -20.01
C VAL A 214 -24.80 -18.10 -20.09
N SER A 215 -25.24 -17.62 -21.25
CA SER A 215 -26.67 -17.41 -21.48
C SER A 215 -27.38 -18.77 -21.41
N GLN A 216 -28.08 -19.04 -20.32
CA GLN A 216 -29.12 -20.04 -20.36
C GLN A 216 -30.28 -19.40 -21.16
N VAL A 217 -30.29 -19.62 -22.45
CA VAL A 217 -31.54 -19.41 -23.24
C VAL A 217 -32.53 -20.41 -22.67
N PRO A 218 -33.62 -19.97 -22.02
CA PRO A 218 -34.66 -20.89 -21.66
C PRO A 218 -35.25 -21.41 -23.01
N ASP A 219 -35.25 -22.70 -23.18
CA ASP A 219 -35.91 -23.38 -24.31
C ASP A 219 -37.45 -23.28 -24.14
N SER A 220 -37.96 -22.07 -24.09
CA SER A 220 -39.35 -21.74 -23.96
C SER A 220 -39.69 -20.65 -24.97
N GLY A 221 -40.51 -21.02 -25.95
CA GLY A 221 -40.95 -20.26 -27.11
C GLY A 221 -41.23 -18.76 -26.88
N PRO A 222 -41.61 -18.03 -27.97
CA PRO A 222 -41.65 -16.57 -27.94
C PRO A 222 -42.53 -16.05 -26.79
N PRO A 223 -42.12 -15.02 -26.06
CA PRO A 223 -42.89 -14.46 -24.95
C PRO A 223 -44.23 -13.88 -25.47
N PRO A 224 -45.29 -13.94 -24.68
CA PRO A 224 -46.55 -13.31 -25.03
C PRO A 224 -46.38 -11.80 -25.16
N HIS A 225 -46.99 -11.23 -26.19
CA HIS A 225 -46.90 -9.82 -26.54
C HIS A 225 -47.10 -8.90 -25.34
N GLY A 226 -46.08 -8.06 -25.05
CA GLY A 226 -46.17 -6.90 -24.15
C GLY A 226 -45.29 -6.86 -22.92
N GLN A 227 -44.48 -7.85 -22.64
CA GLN A 227 -43.52 -7.78 -21.50
C GLN A 227 -42.10 -7.63 -22.02
N ARG A 228 -41.42 -6.53 -21.59
CA ARG A 228 -39.97 -6.37 -21.74
C ARG A 228 -39.28 -7.45 -20.90
N PRO A 229 -38.23 -8.12 -21.41
CA PRO A 229 -37.44 -9.04 -20.60
C PRO A 229 -36.82 -8.30 -19.45
N VAL A 230 -37.17 -8.66 -18.23
CA VAL A 230 -36.44 -8.25 -17.02
C VAL A 230 -35.17 -9.09 -17.03
N LEU A 231 -34.03 -8.47 -17.26
CA LEU A 231 -32.71 -9.06 -17.01
C LEU A 231 -32.67 -9.42 -15.53
N GLY A 232 -32.85 -10.69 -15.21
CA GLY A 232 -32.68 -11.19 -13.85
C GLY A 232 -31.21 -11.07 -13.45
N ASP A 233 -31.00 -10.46 -12.29
CA ASP A 233 -29.70 -10.40 -11.63
C ASP A 233 -29.17 -11.85 -11.44
N PRO A 234 -28.00 -12.23 -12.01
CA PRO A 234 -27.46 -13.56 -11.78
C PRO A 234 -26.98 -13.62 -10.32
N GLY A 235 -27.77 -14.31 -9.48
CA GLY A 235 -27.42 -14.48 -8.06
C GLY A 235 -26.01 -15.03 -7.87
N PRO A 236 -25.40 -14.85 -6.68
CA PRO A 236 -24.05 -15.30 -6.37
C PRO A 236 -23.98 -16.84 -6.49
N GLY A 237 -23.29 -17.34 -7.53
CA GLY A 237 -23.10 -18.78 -7.78
C GLY A 237 -23.41 -19.25 -9.20
N ALA A 238 -23.75 -18.38 -10.16
CA ALA A 238 -23.87 -18.77 -11.54
C ALA A 238 -22.54 -19.30 -12.11
N PRO A 239 -22.51 -20.42 -12.86
CA PRO A 239 -21.27 -20.93 -13.42
C PRO A 239 -20.65 -19.92 -14.39
N ARG A 240 -19.46 -19.44 -14.06
CA ARG A 240 -18.68 -18.56 -14.93
C ARG A 240 -18.07 -19.40 -16.05
N ALA A 241 -18.22 -18.95 -17.30
CA ALA A 241 -17.62 -19.65 -18.43
C ALA A 241 -16.12 -19.34 -18.48
N LEU A 242 -15.30 -20.39 -18.56
CA LEU A 242 -13.88 -20.26 -18.88
C LEU A 242 -13.76 -20.04 -20.39
N VAL A 243 -13.27 -18.87 -20.78
CA VAL A 243 -12.97 -18.54 -22.18
C VAL A 243 -11.51 -18.88 -22.45
N ASP A 244 -11.22 -19.40 -23.65
CA ASP A 244 -9.85 -19.67 -24.05
C ASP A 244 -9.02 -18.36 -24.03
N PRO A 245 -7.94 -18.31 -23.24
CA PRO A 245 -7.04 -17.15 -23.16
C PRO A 245 -6.53 -16.66 -24.52
N ALA A 246 -6.36 -17.56 -25.50
CA ALA A 246 -5.86 -17.24 -26.81
C ALA A 246 -6.73 -16.24 -27.58
N VAL A 247 -8.02 -16.21 -27.31
CA VAL A 247 -8.97 -15.28 -27.94
C VAL A 247 -8.64 -13.83 -27.64
N PHE A 248 -8.27 -13.54 -26.39
CA PHE A 248 -7.99 -12.17 -25.94
C PHE A 248 -6.55 -11.75 -26.21
N THR A 249 -5.58 -12.66 -26.09
CA THR A 249 -4.19 -12.36 -26.37
C THR A 249 -3.90 -12.06 -27.86
N ALA A 250 -4.78 -12.49 -28.76
CA ALA A 250 -4.72 -12.17 -30.18
C ALA A 250 -5.21 -10.74 -30.50
N ILE A 251 -5.88 -10.05 -29.57
CA ILE A 251 -6.44 -8.72 -29.81
C ILE A 251 -5.31 -7.67 -29.81
N PRO A 252 -5.16 -6.86 -30.88
CA PRO A 252 -4.20 -5.78 -30.90
C PRO A 252 -4.42 -4.79 -29.75
N GLY A 253 -3.37 -4.52 -28.98
CA GLY A 253 -3.43 -3.64 -27.80
C GLY A 253 -3.55 -4.40 -26.47
N VAL A 254 -3.91 -5.68 -26.48
CA VAL A 254 -3.84 -6.54 -25.27
C VAL A 254 -2.41 -7.03 -25.08
N ARG A 255 -1.86 -6.80 -23.91
CA ARG A 255 -0.48 -7.14 -23.51
C ARG A 255 -0.41 -8.42 -22.71
N SER A 256 -1.38 -8.61 -21.82
CA SER A 256 -1.48 -9.82 -21.00
C SER A 256 -2.92 -10.15 -20.67
N HIS A 257 -3.19 -11.43 -20.41
CA HIS A 257 -4.47 -11.92 -19.94
C HIS A 257 -4.26 -12.83 -18.74
N ARG A 258 -5.08 -12.66 -17.74
CA ARG A 258 -5.17 -13.50 -16.55
C ARG A 258 -6.61 -13.80 -16.22
N VAL A 259 -6.83 -14.93 -15.56
CA VAL A 259 -8.16 -15.29 -15.01
C VAL A 259 -7.97 -15.60 -13.53
N ASP A 260 -8.74 -14.92 -12.68
CA ASP A 260 -8.78 -15.15 -11.25
C ASP A 260 -10.23 -15.34 -10.80
N ALA A 261 -10.54 -16.48 -10.17
CA ALA A 261 -11.90 -16.83 -9.72
C ALA A 261 -12.99 -16.59 -10.78
N GLY A 262 -12.65 -16.74 -12.09
CA GLY A 262 -13.57 -16.52 -13.22
C GLY A 262 -13.75 -15.04 -13.63
N LEU A 263 -12.97 -14.14 -13.05
CA LEU A 263 -12.81 -12.77 -13.50
C LEU A 263 -11.63 -12.70 -14.47
N HIS A 264 -11.86 -12.23 -15.68
CA HIS A 264 -10.82 -12.01 -16.68
C HIS A 264 -10.21 -10.63 -16.47
N GLN A 265 -8.90 -10.55 -16.42
CA GLN A 265 -8.12 -9.30 -16.34
C GLN A 265 -7.23 -9.19 -17.58
N LEU A 266 -7.41 -8.14 -18.35
CA LEU A 266 -6.58 -7.81 -19.51
C LEU A 266 -5.80 -6.53 -19.25
N SER A 267 -4.48 -6.58 -19.40
CA SER A 267 -3.66 -5.37 -19.48
C SER A 267 -3.67 -4.87 -20.92
N VAL A 268 -4.05 -3.62 -21.14
CA VAL A 268 -4.20 -3.02 -22.47
C VAL A 268 -3.40 -1.73 -22.58
N SER A 269 -2.88 -1.45 -23.77
CA SER A 269 -2.13 -0.21 -24.04
C SER A 269 -3.02 1.00 -24.26
N GLU A 270 -4.25 0.80 -24.73
CA GLU A 270 -5.22 1.87 -25.04
C GLU A 270 -6.64 1.35 -24.86
N LEU A 271 -7.39 1.89 -23.90
CA LEU A 271 -8.78 1.48 -23.63
C LEU A 271 -9.70 1.67 -24.83
N HIS A 272 -9.63 2.85 -25.46
CA HIS A 272 -10.57 3.23 -26.54
C HIS A 272 -10.47 2.35 -27.78
N THR A 273 -9.30 1.73 -28.03
CA THR A 273 -9.10 0.80 -29.16
C THR A 273 -9.32 -0.66 -28.76
N SER A 274 -8.97 -1.02 -27.51
CA SER A 274 -9.00 -2.41 -27.03
C SER A 274 -10.42 -2.84 -26.61
N VAL A 275 -11.15 -1.99 -25.87
CA VAL A 275 -12.48 -2.32 -25.33
C VAL A 275 -13.50 -2.71 -26.43
N PRO A 276 -13.65 -1.97 -27.55
CA PRO A 276 -14.56 -2.38 -28.62
C PRO A 276 -14.20 -3.73 -29.24
N ARG A 277 -12.93 -4.06 -29.33
CA ARG A 277 -12.44 -5.33 -29.88
C ARG A 277 -12.68 -6.49 -28.93
N ILE A 278 -12.54 -6.26 -27.62
CA ILE A 278 -12.88 -7.24 -26.57
C ILE A 278 -14.36 -7.58 -26.65
N PHE A 279 -15.24 -6.58 -26.76
CA PHE A 279 -16.68 -6.81 -26.95
C PHE A 279 -16.99 -7.58 -28.22
N ALA A 280 -16.39 -7.21 -29.35
CA ALA A 280 -16.58 -7.93 -30.61
C ALA A 280 -16.11 -9.40 -30.51
N ALA A 281 -15.01 -9.68 -29.79
CA ALA A 281 -14.54 -11.04 -29.57
C ALA A 281 -15.49 -11.86 -28.69
N LEU A 282 -16.08 -11.25 -27.65
CA LEU A 282 -17.09 -11.88 -26.79
C LEU A 282 -18.37 -12.18 -27.56
N ASP A 283 -18.87 -11.21 -28.34
CA ASP A 283 -20.07 -11.35 -29.16
C ASP A 283 -19.90 -12.48 -30.22
N ALA A 284 -18.72 -12.56 -30.85
CA ALA A 284 -18.42 -13.62 -31.83
C ALA A 284 -18.46 -15.03 -31.23
N GLN A 285 -18.28 -15.15 -29.90
CA GLN A 285 -18.39 -16.43 -29.18
C GLN A 285 -19.74 -16.64 -28.50
N GLY A 286 -20.67 -15.70 -28.64
CA GLY A 286 -22.00 -15.78 -27.99
C GLY A 286 -21.92 -15.65 -26.46
N LEU A 287 -20.86 -15.01 -25.94
CA LEU A 287 -20.66 -14.80 -24.53
C LEU A 287 -21.23 -13.45 -24.10
N HIS A 288 -21.93 -13.44 -22.98
CA HIS A 288 -22.48 -12.22 -22.39
C HIS A 288 -21.68 -11.77 -21.20
N LEU A 289 -21.41 -10.45 -21.14
CA LEU A 289 -20.79 -9.83 -19.97
C LEU A 289 -21.75 -9.81 -18.79
N SER A 290 -21.31 -10.30 -17.65
CA SER A 290 -22.03 -10.15 -16.38
C SER A 290 -21.46 -9.02 -15.52
N GLU A 291 -20.18 -8.73 -15.69
CA GLU A 291 -19.47 -7.67 -14.98
C GLU A 291 -18.41 -7.07 -15.91
N PHE A 292 -18.21 -5.75 -15.85
CA PHE A 292 -17.20 -5.04 -16.63
C PHE A 292 -16.70 -3.83 -15.86
N ARG A 293 -15.38 -3.71 -15.71
CA ARG A 293 -14.71 -2.57 -15.09
C ARG A 293 -13.46 -2.22 -15.87
N THR A 294 -13.04 -0.97 -15.79
CA THR A 294 -11.76 -0.51 -16.28
C THR A 294 -11.14 0.40 -15.24
N HIS A 295 -9.83 0.28 -15.06
CA HIS A 295 -9.05 1.17 -14.20
C HIS A 295 -7.63 1.29 -14.76
N SER A 296 -6.92 2.36 -14.38
CA SER A 296 -5.50 2.47 -14.68
C SER A 296 -4.72 1.47 -13.82
N ALA A 297 -3.68 0.88 -14.41
CA ALA A 297 -2.84 -0.08 -13.71
C ALA A 297 -2.23 0.54 -12.44
N THR A 298 -2.17 -0.24 -11.38
CA THR A 298 -1.71 0.14 -10.04
C THR A 298 -0.55 -0.73 -9.58
N LEU A 299 0.08 -0.37 -8.47
CA LEU A 299 1.06 -1.26 -7.82
C LEU A 299 0.44 -2.59 -7.35
N GLU A 300 -0.87 -2.63 -7.08
CA GLU A 300 -1.57 -3.88 -6.76
C GLU A 300 -1.51 -4.85 -7.94
N ASP A 301 -1.74 -4.36 -9.17
CA ASP A 301 -1.63 -5.15 -10.39
C ASP A 301 -0.19 -5.63 -10.63
N VAL A 302 0.81 -4.81 -10.30
CA VAL A 302 2.23 -5.20 -10.35
C VAL A 302 2.49 -6.35 -9.38
N PHE A 303 2.05 -6.23 -8.13
CA PHE A 303 2.24 -7.26 -7.12
C PHE A 303 1.58 -8.58 -7.53
N VAL A 304 0.31 -8.51 -7.95
CA VAL A 304 -0.45 -9.66 -8.43
C VAL A 304 0.24 -10.34 -9.61
N ARG A 305 0.80 -9.57 -10.54
CA ARG A 305 1.54 -10.11 -11.68
C ARG A 305 2.83 -10.81 -11.30
N LEU A 306 3.57 -10.26 -10.34
CA LEU A 306 4.86 -10.81 -9.90
C LEU A 306 4.71 -12.07 -9.03
N THR A 307 3.68 -12.11 -8.17
CA THR A 307 3.51 -13.17 -7.16
C THR A 307 2.44 -14.20 -7.52
N GLY A 308 1.53 -13.85 -8.42
CA GLY A 308 0.38 -14.70 -8.78
C GLY A 308 -0.77 -14.70 -7.76
N ARG A 309 -0.72 -13.88 -6.71
CA ARG A 309 -1.71 -13.81 -5.62
C ARG A 309 -2.06 -12.37 -5.24
N ASN A 310 -3.24 -12.16 -4.68
CA ASN A 310 -3.64 -10.85 -4.14
C ASN A 310 -3.07 -10.65 -2.73
N LEU A 311 -2.78 -9.39 -2.35
CA LEU A 311 -2.30 -9.04 -1.01
C LEU A 311 -3.33 -9.31 0.10
N ARG A 312 -4.62 -9.37 -0.26
CA ARG A 312 -5.74 -9.51 0.68
C ARG A 312 -6.16 -10.95 0.93
N ASP A 313 -5.51 -11.92 0.30
CA ASP A 313 -5.87 -13.35 0.38
C ASP A 313 -5.17 -14.08 1.55
N GLU A 314 -4.56 -13.33 2.51
CA GLU A 314 -3.93 -13.88 3.72
C GLU A 314 -4.58 -13.41 5.02
#